data_6775d9ff58b6c989f6b2a0b7fb352b7a
#
_entry.id   6775d9ff58b6c989f6b2a0b7fb352b7a
#
_cell.length_a   1.000
_cell.length_b   1.000
_cell.length_c   1.000
_cell.angle_alpha   90.00
_cell.angle_beta   90.00
_cell.angle_gamma   90.00
#
_symmetry.space_group_name_H-M   'P 1'
#
loop_
_entity.id
_entity.type
_entity.pdbx_description
1 polymer ?
#
loop_
_entity_poly.entity_id
_entity_poly.type
_entity_poly.pdbx_seq_one_letter_code
_entity_poly.pdbx_strand_id
1 'polypeptide(L)'
;MSLPPSAIRGFNYQPSYGSNGLELWQRFDAAAIRREIERGRRYFPGMNAIRFWLSWDAYSRDPDGFCRNFQTALEIFAEQDLVVMPVLFNRWHNTLLDYGGVYLDHFLGYMEGVVSRKELFDDYVRRIVREHSDDPRIFCWDLCNEPNPVFHMPNLAKLELDWLARMYAVAKDAGARAPITVGSHLGCHVSHVEPFSDWLSIHPYLMEDTPENRARFSAMLDDYVEVARKAGKPLLATETCWGSLSDEARVANIRFTLGELKTRNIGWLAYLLHHSLVADAHRPEFGPVGYPGNLAFIEADGSLRPGHECFNEF
;
A
#
# COMPACT_ATOMS: atom_id res chain seq x y z
N MET A 1 22.89 -1.20 -0.28
CA MET A 1 22.56 0.02 0.51
C MET A 1 21.06 0.24 0.39
N SER A 2 20.36 0.40 1.51
CA SER A 2 18.93 0.72 1.46
C SER A 2 18.73 2.12 0.89
N LEU A 3 17.75 2.30 0.00
CA LEU A 3 17.38 3.60 -0.53
C LEU A 3 16.83 4.48 0.60
N PRO A 4 17.22 5.76 0.70
CA PRO A 4 16.57 6.67 1.64
C PRO A 4 15.11 6.89 1.21
N PRO A 5 14.16 7.11 2.16
CA PRO A 5 12.75 7.29 1.82
C PRO A 5 12.50 8.36 0.76
N SER A 6 13.24 9.46 0.82
CA SER A 6 13.12 10.56 -0.14
C SER A 6 13.57 10.23 -1.58
N ALA A 7 14.30 9.13 -1.78
CA ALA A 7 14.70 8.65 -3.10
C ALA A 7 13.74 7.60 -3.69
N ILE A 8 12.71 7.19 -2.95
CA ILE A 8 11.71 6.25 -3.45
C ILE A 8 10.86 6.91 -4.53
N ARG A 9 10.81 6.27 -5.70
CA ARG A 9 10.01 6.64 -6.87
C ARG A 9 9.40 5.38 -7.41
N GLY A 10 8.18 5.08 -7.00
CA GLY A 10 7.61 3.78 -7.33
C GLY A 10 6.10 3.79 -7.41
N PHE A 11 5.56 2.59 -7.41
CA PHE A 11 4.15 2.37 -7.59
C PHE A 11 3.61 1.35 -6.60
N ASN A 12 2.34 1.50 -6.29
CA ASN A 12 1.52 0.41 -5.81
C ASN A 12 1.24 -0.54 -6.98
N TYR A 13 1.25 -1.84 -6.71
CA TYR A 13 1.00 -2.84 -7.74
C TYR A 13 0.13 -3.97 -7.20
N GLN A 14 -0.93 -4.24 -7.93
CA GLN A 14 -1.82 -5.38 -7.74
C GLN A 14 -1.96 -6.09 -9.09
N PRO A 15 -1.67 -7.40 -9.17
CA PRO A 15 -1.78 -8.15 -10.42
C PRO A 15 -3.18 -8.09 -11.03
N SER A 16 -3.25 -8.04 -12.36
CA SER A 16 -4.49 -7.82 -13.10
C SER A 16 -5.47 -8.99 -13.06
N TYR A 17 -5.02 -10.18 -12.71
CA TYR A 17 -5.76 -11.41 -12.89
C TYR A 17 -6.73 -11.78 -11.74
N GLY A 18 -6.71 -11.06 -10.65
CA GLY A 18 -7.55 -11.34 -9.47
C GLY A 18 -8.45 -10.19 -9.07
N SER A 19 -9.59 -10.50 -8.48
CA SER A 19 -10.60 -9.54 -8.03
C SER A 19 -10.47 -9.17 -6.55
N ASN A 20 -9.71 -9.93 -5.79
CA ASN A 20 -9.44 -9.66 -4.37
C ASN A 20 -8.10 -10.31 -3.93
N GLY A 21 -7.66 -9.95 -2.72
CA GLY A 21 -6.38 -10.42 -2.20
C GLY A 21 -6.26 -11.95 -2.08
N LEU A 22 -7.34 -12.63 -1.72
CA LEU A 22 -7.37 -14.09 -1.62
C LEU A 22 -7.16 -14.73 -3.01
N GLU A 23 -7.92 -14.30 -4.00
CA GLU A 23 -7.85 -14.83 -5.37
C GLU A 23 -6.46 -14.60 -5.99
N LEU A 24 -5.88 -13.40 -5.82
CA LEU A 24 -4.55 -13.07 -6.33
C LEU A 24 -3.50 -14.10 -5.91
N TRP A 25 -3.53 -14.54 -4.66
CA TRP A 25 -2.55 -15.47 -4.12
C TRP A 25 -2.90 -16.94 -4.36
N GLN A 26 -4.18 -17.30 -4.37
CA GLN A 26 -4.61 -18.67 -4.69
C GLN A 26 -4.40 -19.04 -6.15
N ARG A 27 -4.50 -18.05 -7.05
CA ARG A 27 -4.29 -18.19 -8.49
C ARG A 27 -2.99 -17.54 -8.95
N PHE A 28 -1.99 -17.54 -8.09
CA PHE A 28 -0.71 -16.87 -8.34
C PHE A 28 -0.15 -17.16 -9.73
N ASP A 29 0.01 -16.11 -10.54
CA ASP A 29 0.53 -16.17 -11.91
C ASP A 29 1.82 -15.35 -12.03
N ALA A 30 2.95 -16.00 -11.81
CA ALA A 30 4.26 -15.40 -11.92
C ALA A 30 4.54 -14.82 -13.33
N ALA A 31 3.97 -15.42 -14.38
CA ALA A 31 4.17 -14.94 -15.74
C ALA A 31 3.41 -13.64 -16.00
N ALA A 32 2.20 -13.49 -15.43
CA ALA A 32 1.46 -12.23 -15.49
C ALA A 32 2.22 -11.14 -14.75
N ILE A 33 2.65 -11.40 -13.49
CA ILE A 33 3.42 -10.43 -12.71
C ILE A 33 4.66 -9.97 -13.47
N ARG A 34 5.45 -10.91 -14.02
CA ARG A 34 6.65 -10.58 -14.79
C ARG A 34 6.34 -9.65 -15.98
N ARG A 35 5.34 -10.00 -16.79
CA ARG A 35 4.95 -9.17 -17.97
C ARG A 35 4.51 -7.77 -17.56
N GLU A 36 3.76 -7.65 -16.48
CA GLU A 36 3.24 -6.36 -16.01
C GLU A 36 4.34 -5.48 -15.43
N ILE A 37 5.27 -6.05 -14.68
CA ILE A 37 6.41 -5.33 -14.10
C ILE A 37 7.42 -4.93 -15.19
N GLU A 38 7.74 -5.80 -16.13
CA GLU A 38 8.59 -5.48 -17.29
C GLU A 38 7.98 -4.33 -18.12
N ARG A 39 6.66 -4.32 -18.27
CA ARG A 39 5.92 -3.25 -18.94
C ARG A 39 6.03 -1.94 -18.15
N GLY A 40 5.84 -2.01 -16.83
CA GLY A 40 6.04 -0.86 -15.93
C GLY A 40 7.43 -0.26 -16.07
N ARG A 41 8.47 -1.07 -16.02
CA ARG A 41 9.86 -0.62 -16.19
C ARG A 41 10.13 0.02 -17.55
N ARG A 42 9.47 -0.46 -18.59
CA ARG A 42 9.59 0.12 -19.93
C ARG A 42 9.03 1.54 -20.00
N TYR A 43 7.86 1.77 -19.39
CA TYR A 43 7.23 3.09 -19.37
C TYR A 43 7.82 4.04 -18.33
N PHE A 44 8.27 3.48 -17.21
CA PHE A 44 8.80 4.24 -16.07
C PHE A 44 10.20 3.77 -15.68
N PRO A 45 11.21 4.08 -16.51
CA PRO A 45 12.57 3.58 -16.28
C PRO A 45 13.20 4.08 -14.99
N GLY A 46 12.71 5.21 -14.44
CA GLY A 46 13.14 5.75 -13.16
C GLY A 46 12.50 5.13 -11.93
N MET A 47 11.48 4.27 -12.09
CA MET A 47 10.87 3.62 -10.92
C MET A 47 11.87 2.68 -10.26
N ASN A 48 11.89 2.65 -8.91
CA ASN A 48 12.83 1.87 -8.13
C ASN A 48 12.20 1.05 -7.01
N ALA A 49 10.88 1.18 -6.79
CA ALA A 49 10.18 0.49 -5.72
C ALA A 49 8.76 0.08 -6.09
N ILE A 50 8.30 -1.00 -5.47
CA ILE A 50 6.92 -1.51 -5.56
C ILE A 50 6.36 -1.70 -4.15
N ARG A 51 5.13 -1.25 -3.93
CA ARG A 51 4.31 -1.64 -2.76
C ARG A 51 3.37 -2.75 -3.18
N PHE A 52 3.41 -3.91 -2.48
CA PHE A 52 2.79 -5.16 -2.90
C PHE A 52 2.01 -5.81 -1.75
N TRP A 53 0.73 -6.10 -1.96
CA TRP A 53 -0.16 -6.62 -0.93
C TRP A 53 -0.02 -8.12 -0.74
N LEU A 54 0.20 -8.53 0.50
CA LEU A 54 0.08 -9.91 0.96
C LEU A 54 -1.37 -10.19 1.39
N SER A 55 -1.68 -11.46 1.66
CA SER A 55 -3.00 -11.88 2.11
C SER A 55 -2.89 -12.91 3.23
N TRP A 56 -3.33 -12.54 4.44
CA TRP A 56 -3.42 -13.49 5.54
C TRP A 56 -4.38 -14.63 5.24
N ASP A 57 -5.51 -14.38 4.58
CA ASP A 57 -6.49 -15.40 4.21
C ASP A 57 -5.88 -16.46 3.28
N ALA A 58 -5.12 -16.04 2.29
CA ALA A 58 -4.42 -16.95 1.40
C ALA A 58 -3.33 -17.74 2.13
N TYR A 59 -2.53 -17.05 2.94
CA TYR A 59 -1.52 -17.68 3.78
C TYR A 59 -2.13 -18.74 4.71
N SER A 60 -3.25 -18.44 5.38
CA SER A 60 -3.88 -19.36 6.33
C SER A 60 -4.35 -20.67 5.70
N ARG A 61 -4.58 -20.69 4.40
CA ARG A 61 -5.04 -21.88 3.63
C ARG A 61 -3.89 -22.74 3.14
N ASP A 62 -2.79 -22.14 2.71
CA ASP A 62 -1.58 -22.81 2.26
C ASP A 62 -0.34 -21.98 2.61
N PRO A 63 0.14 -22.04 3.86
CA PRO A 63 1.29 -21.23 4.29
C PRO A 63 2.55 -21.48 3.46
N ASP A 64 2.84 -22.72 3.11
CA ASP A 64 4.05 -23.07 2.38
C ASP A 64 3.98 -22.63 0.92
N GLY A 65 2.84 -22.84 0.26
CA GLY A 65 2.61 -22.36 -1.11
C GLY A 65 2.66 -20.84 -1.17
N PHE A 66 2.04 -20.17 -0.20
CA PHE A 66 2.07 -18.71 -0.10
C PHE A 66 3.52 -18.18 0.02
N CYS A 67 4.33 -18.74 0.93
CA CYS A 67 5.72 -18.33 1.11
C CYS A 67 6.54 -18.55 -0.17
N ARG A 68 6.37 -19.68 -0.86
CA ARG A 68 7.03 -19.90 -2.16
C ARG A 68 6.62 -18.88 -3.21
N ASN A 69 5.33 -18.56 -3.30
CA ASN A 69 4.82 -17.57 -4.25
C ASN A 69 5.34 -16.16 -3.92
N PHE A 70 5.41 -15.79 -2.64
CA PHE A 70 5.97 -14.52 -2.22
C PHE A 70 7.46 -14.41 -2.56
N GLN A 71 8.24 -15.48 -2.31
CA GLN A 71 9.64 -15.54 -2.72
C GLN A 71 9.79 -15.35 -4.23
N THR A 72 8.94 -16.01 -5.04
CA THR A 72 8.94 -15.85 -6.50
C THR A 72 8.60 -14.41 -6.93
N ALA A 73 7.63 -13.77 -6.28
CA ALA A 73 7.31 -12.38 -6.55
C ALA A 73 8.50 -11.44 -6.26
N LEU A 74 9.20 -11.64 -5.13
CA LEU A 74 10.40 -10.87 -4.80
C LEU A 74 11.53 -11.07 -5.83
N GLU A 75 11.69 -12.27 -6.38
CA GLU A 75 12.65 -12.56 -7.44
C GLU A 75 12.31 -11.78 -8.72
N ILE A 76 11.03 -11.79 -9.13
CA ILE A 76 10.56 -11.05 -10.31
C ILE A 76 10.81 -9.54 -10.17
N PHE A 77 10.55 -8.97 -9.00
CA PHE A 77 10.81 -7.55 -8.76
C PHE A 77 12.32 -7.25 -8.79
N ALA A 78 13.13 -8.11 -8.20
CA ALA A 78 14.59 -7.96 -8.18
C ALA A 78 15.22 -8.09 -9.58
N GLU A 79 14.68 -8.92 -10.48
CA GLU A 79 15.08 -9.00 -11.89
C GLU A 79 14.96 -7.66 -12.63
N GLN A 80 14.13 -6.76 -12.11
CA GLN A 80 13.92 -5.41 -12.64
C GLN A 80 14.54 -4.31 -11.77
N ASP A 81 15.48 -4.64 -10.89
CA ASP A 81 16.14 -3.71 -9.96
C ASP A 81 15.15 -2.95 -9.04
N LEU A 82 14.05 -3.58 -8.65
CA LEU A 82 13.05 -2.99 -7.79
C LEU A 82 13.16 -3.52 -6.37
N VAL A 83 13.08 -2.61 -5.39
CA VAL A 83 12.86 -2.96 -3.99
C VAL A 83 11.39 -2.98 -3.65
N VAL A 84 11.02 -3.73 -2.62
CA VAL A 84 9.62 -4.03 -2.31
C VAL A 84 9.24 -3.52 -0.93
N MET A 85 8.03 -2.99 -0.82
CA MET A 85 7.31 -2.77 0.45
C MET A 85 6.16 -3.78 0.52
N PRO A 86 6.31 -4.91 1.20
CA PRO A 86 5.20 -5.82 1.40
C PRO A 86 4.19 -5.21 2.39
N VAL A 87 2.90 -5.28 2.06
CA VAL A 87 1.79 -4.89 2.93
C VAL A 87 1.23 -6.15 3.57
N LEU A 88 1.38 -6.29 4.89
CA LEU A 88 1.00 -7.52 5.60
C LEU A 88 -0.50 -7.67 5.75
N PHE A 89 -1.21 -6.58 6.06
CA PHE A 89 -2.66 -6.58 6.24
C PHE A 89 -3.33 -5.44 5.47
N ASN A 90 -4.60 -5.62 5.16
CA ASN A 90 -5.44 -4.60 4.57
C ASN A 90 -6.67 -4.37 5.47
N ARG A 91 -6.95 -3.10 5.80
CA ARG A 91 -8.15 -2.70 6.55
C ARG A 91 -9.12 -1.89 5.68
N TRP A 92 -8.64 -1.36 4.55
CA TRP A 92 -9.53 -0.70 3.62
C TRP A 92 -10.41 -1.72 2.91
N HIS A 93 -11.69 -1.46 2.86
CA HIS A 93 -12.67 -2.23 2.09
C HIS A 93 -13.84 -1.33 1.72
N ASN A 94 -14.56 -1.73 0.71
CA ASN A 94 -15.81 -1.11 0.30
C ASN A 94 -16.98 -1.92 0.85
N THR A 95 -18.10 -1.26 1.17
CA THR A 95 -19.30 -1.94 1.68
C THR A 95 -20.01 -2.80 0.65
N LEU A 96 -19.69 -2.63 -0.64
CA LEU A 96 -20.32 -3.34 -1.75
C LEU A 96 -19.44 -4.44 -2.34
N LEU A 97 -18.12 -4.32 -2.20
CA LEU A 97 -17.16 -5.23 -2.81
C LEU A 97 -16.17 -5.74 -1.75
N ASP A 98 -15.91 -7.03 -1.79
CA ASP A 98 -14.90 -7.67 -0.93
C ASP A 98 -13.54 -7.66 -1.63
N TYR A 99 -12.59 -6.93 -1.06
CA TYR A 99 -11.19 -6.87 -1.54
C TYR A 99 -10.26 -7.86 -0.81
N GLY A 100 -10.81 -8.65 0.09
CA GLY A 100 -10.02 -9.46 1.02
C GLY A 100 -9.23 -8.59 2.00
N GLY A 101 -9.48 -8.75 3.28
CA GLY A 101 -8.80 -7.94 4.28
C GLY A 101 -9.14 -8.43 5.68
N VAL A 102 -8.64 -7.71 6.67
CA VAL A 102 -8.93 -7.98 8.07
C VAL A 102 -10.07 -7.08 8.52
N TYR A 103 -11.19 -7.67 8.88
CA TYR A 103 -12.38 -6.97 9.33
C TYR A 103 -12.38 -6.80 10.85
N LEU A 104 -13.25 -5.92 11.37
CA LEU A 104 -13.39 -5.70 12.82
C LEU A 104 -13.72 -6.97 13.58
N ASP A 105 -14.52 -7.83 13.01
CA ASP A 105 -14.93 -9.10 13.62
C ASP A 105 -13.74 -10.01 13.94
N HIS A 106 -12.62 -9.85 13.23
CA HIS A 106 -11.38 -10.56 13.54
C HIS A 106 -10.76 -10.11 14.88
N PHE A 107 -11.09 -8.93 15.38
CA PHE A 107 -10.59 -8.37 16.64
C PHE A 107 -11.61 -8.50 17.78
N LEU A 108 -12.90 -8.56 17.45
CA LEU A 108 -13.97 -8.77 18.41
C LEU A 108 -14.03 -10.26 18.73
N GLY A 109 -14.02 -10.64 19.97
CA GLY A 109 -14.16 -12.02 20.39
C GLY A 109 -15.58 -12.58 20.15
N TYR A 110 -16.07 -12.45 18.90
CA TYR A 110 -17.35 -12.99 18.48
C TYR A 110 -17.23 -14.49 18.28
N MET A 111 -18.04 -15.29 18.98
CA MET A 111 -17.94 -16.75 19.06
C MET A 111 -16.60 -17.23 19.66
N GLU A 112 -16.54 -17.35 20.96
CA GLU A 112 -15.40 -17.97 21.65
C GLU A 112 -14.94 -19.26 20.94
N GLY A 113 -13.65 -19.33 20.64
CA GLY A 113 -13.03 -20.50 19.99
C GLY A 113 -12.91 -20.40 18.46
N VAL A 114 -13.64 -19.52 17.78
CA VAL A 114 -13.53 -19.35 16.32
C VAL A 114 -12.77 -18.08 15.96
N VAL A 115 -12.97 -16.99 16.68
CA VAL A 115 -12.44 -15.66 16.33
C VAL A 115 -11.35 -15.18 17.29
N SER A 116 -11.17 -15.81 18.44
CA SER A 116 -10.12 -15.47 19.40
C SER A 116 -8.73 -15.96 19.02
N ARG A 117 -8.53 -16.39 17.76
CA ARG A 117 -7.21 -16.85 17.28
C ARG A 117 -6.33 -15.69 16.82
N LYS A 118 -6.16 -14.70 17.69
CA LYS A 118 -5.22 -13.57 17.47
C LYS A 118 -3.79 -14.07 17.19
N GLU A 119 -3.45 -15.25 17.72
CA GLU A 119 -2.16 -15.90 17.52
C GLU A 119 -1.91 -16.27 16.05
N LEU A 120 -2.93 -16.47 15.24
CA LEU A 120 -2.78 -16.76 13.81
C LEU A 120 -2.18 -15.58 13.06
N PHE A 121 -2.52 -14.33 13.44
CA PHE A 121 -1.88 -13.14 12.89
C PHE A 121 -0.42 -13.05 13.32
N ASP A 122 -0.12 -13.37 14.58
CA ASP A 122 1.24 -13.40 15.09
C ASP A 122 2.10 -14.41 14.32
N ASP A 123 1.59 -15.62 14.09
CA ASP A 123 2.32 -16.67 13.39
C ASP A 123 2.57 -16.32 11.93
N TYR A 124 1.61 -15.70 11.27
CA TYR A 124 1.76 -15.18 9.92
C TYR A 124 2.87 -14.12 9.85
N VAL A 125 2.76 -13.07 10.68
CA VAL A 125 3.78 -12.00 10.70
C VAL A 125 5.15 -12.55 11.06
N ARG A 126 5.22 -13.39 12.10
CA ARG A 126 6.47 -13.99 12.56
C ARG A 126 7.14 -14.82 11.47
N ARG A 127 6.37 -15.63 10.75
CA ARG A 127 6.90 -16.47 9.69
C ARG A 127 7.41 -15.64 8.51
N ILE A 128 6.54 -14.78 7.96
CA ILE A 128 6.88 -13.96 6.79
C ILE A 128 8.09 -13.07 7.07
N VAL A 129 8.08 -12.38 8.20
CA VAL A 129 9.20 -11.48 8.55
C VAL A 129 10.48 -12.23 8.85
N ARG A 130 10.42 -13.39 9.54
CA ARG A 130 11.62 -14.16 9.87
C ARG A 130 12.29 -14.74 8.62
N GLU A 131 11.53 -15.26 7.67
CA GLU A 131 12.05 -15.80 6.41
C GLU A 131 12.76 -14.72 5.57
N HIS A 132 12.40 -13.43 5.76
CA HIS A 132 12.94 -12.29 5.03
C HIS A 132 13.54 -11.22 5.96
N SER A 133 14.00 -11.58 7.14
CA SER A 133 14.44 -10.62 8.18
C SER A 133 15.59 -9.71 7.75
N ASP A 134 16.47 -10.20 6.86
CA ASP A 134 17.64 -9.48 6.33
C ASP A 134 17.63 -9.47 4.78
N ASP A 135 16.46 -9.53 4.18
CA ASP A 135 16.33 -9.57 2.73
C ASP A 135 16.51 -8.16 2.13
N PRO A 136 17.57 -7.91 1.36
CA PRO A 136 17.87 -6.59 0.82
C PRO A 136 16.85 -6.11 -0.23
N ARG A 137 16.00 -7.01 -0.72
CA ARG A 137 14.92 -6.68 -1.65
C ARG A 137 13.75 -5.96 -0.94
N ILE A 138 13.64 -6.11 0.40
CA ILE A 138 12.61 -5.47 1.21
C ILE A 138 13.18 -4.20 1.83
N PHE A 139 12.67 -3.04 1.43
CA PHE A 139 13.16 -1.77 1.94
C PHE A 139 12.37 -1.25 3.15
N CYS A 140 11.12 -1.67 3.31
CA CYS A 140 10.24 -1.32 4.42
C CYS A 140 9.08 -2.33 4.49
N TRP A 141 8.60 -2.65 5.69
CA TRP A 141 7.38 -3.41 5.90
C TRP A 141 6.21 -2.47 6.18
N ASP A 142 5.11 -2.64 5.47
CA ASP A 142 3.85 -1.98 5.81
C ASP A 142 2.97 -2.96 6.59
N LEU A 143 2.76 -2.68 7.87
CA LEU A 143 1.96 -3.57 8.72
C LEU A 143 0.51 -3.66 8.25
N CYS A 144 -0.04 -2.51 7.85
CA CYS A 144 -1.46 -2.46 7.52
C CYS A 144 -1.79 -1.29 6.61
N ASN A 145 -2.45 -1.62 5.50
CA ASN A 145 -3.07 -0.62 4.64
C ASN A 145 -4.31 -0.04 5.31
N GLU A 146 -4.32 1.25 5.50
CA GLU A 146 -5.47 2.09 5.85
C GLU A 146 -6.31 1.60 7.04
N PRO A 147 -5.73 1.47 8.24
CA PRO A 147 -6.52 1.29 9.43
C PRO A 147 -7.44 2.49 9.68
N ASN A 148 -8.60 2.26 10.32
CA ASN A 148 -9.67 3.25 10.44
C ASN A 148 -10.12 3.55 11.87
N PRO A 149 -9.22 3.77 12.85
CA PRO A 149 -9.62 3.92 14.25
C PRO A 149 -10.56 5.11 14.49
N VAL A 150 -10.44 6.18 13.69
CA VAL A 150 -11.24 7.43 13.87
C VAL A 150 -12.73 7.21 13.57
N PHE A 151 -13.07 6.27 12.69
CA PHE A 151 -14.45 5.97 12.33
C PHE A 151 -15.15 4.99 13.27
N HIS A 152 -14.45 4.52 14.29
CA HIS A 152 -14.97 3.57 15.26
C HIS A 152 -15.35 4.24 16.58
N MET A 153 -16.17 3.53 17.38
CA MET A 153 -16.32 3.89 18.78
C MET A 153 -14.95 3.83 19.50
N PRO A 154 -14.71 4.63 20.53
CA PRO A 154 -13.38 4.73 21.18
C PRO A 154 -12.78 3.38 21.62
N ASN A 155 -13.61 2.45 22.06
CA ASN A 155 -13.16 1.10 22.46
C ASN A 155 -12.70 0.26 21.26
N LEU A 156 -13.35 0.38 20.10
CA LEU A 156 -12.97 -0.31 18.87
C LEU A 156 -11.72 0.34 18.26
N ALA A 157 -11.63 1.67 18.29
CA ALA A 157 -10.43 2.39 17.88
C ALA A 157 -9.20 1.94 18.69
N LYS A 158 -9.34 1.84 20.01
CA LYS A 158 -8.27 1.33 20.88
C LYS A 158 -7.89 -0.10 20.54
N LEU A 159 -8.87 -0.97 20.29
CA LEU A 159 -8.63 -2.36 19.95
C LEU A 159 -7.80 -2.50 18.66
N GLU A 160 -8.09 -1.70 17.65
CA GLU A 160 -7.35 -1.68 16.39
C GLU A 160 -5.91 -1.15 16.58
N LEU A 161 -5.73 -0.07 17.34
CA LEU A 161 -4.41 0.47 17.63
C LEU A 161 -3.56 -0.48 18.49
N ASP A 162 -4.16 -1.13 19.50
CA ASP A 162 -3.48 -2.15 20.31
C ASP A 162 -3.04 -3.35 19.46
N TRP A 163 -3.85 -3.76 18.49
CA TRP A 163 -3.49 -4.81 17.55
C TRP A 163 -2.33 -4.41 16.64
N LEU A 164 -2.34 -3.19 16.09
CA LEU A 164 -1.23 -2.69 15.28
C LEU A 164 0.08 -2.63 16.08
N ALA A 165 0.02 -2.13 17.33
CA ALA A 165 1.18 -2.12 18.23
C ALA A 165 1.71 -3.54 18.50
N ARG A 166 0.81 -4.52 18.67
CA ARG A 166 1.17 -5.93 18.82
C ARG A 166 1.86 -6.47 17.55
N MET A 167 1.30 -6.19 16.36
CA MET A 167 1.90 -6.65 15.10
C MET A 167 3.29 -6.05 14.86
N TYR A 168 3.49 -4.79 15.25
CA TYR A 168 4.80 -4.16 15.25
C TYR A 168 5.78 -4.93 16.15
N ALA A 169 5.39 -5.19 17.40
CA ALA A 169 6.24 -5.94 18.35
C ALA A 169 6.57 -7.35 17.81
N VAL A 170 5.59 -8.07 17.27
CA VAL A 170 5.79 -9.40 16.68
C VAL A 170 6.76 -9.34 15.50
N ALA A 171 6.67 -8.34 14.63
CA ALA A 171 7.58 -8.18 13.49
C ALA A 171 9.01 -7.87 13.97
N LYS A 172 9.18 -7.01 14.99
CA LYS A 172 10.49 -6.72 15.59
C LYS A 172 11.10 -7.96 16.25
N ASP A 173 10.30 -8.71 17.01
CA ASP A 173 10.74 -9.96 17.65
C ASP A 173 11.07 -11.06 16.63
N ALA A 174 10.44 -11.04 15.46
CA ALA A 174 10.77 -11.91 14.34
C ALA A 174 12.10 -11.54 13.65
N GLY A 175 12.69 -10.39 13.99
CA GLY A 175 14.00 -9.96 13.51
C GLY A 175 13.96 -9.02 12.32
N ALA A 176 12.85 -8.30 12.08
CA ALA A 176 12.76 -7.30 11.01
C ALA A 176 13.89 -6.28 11.10
N ARG A 177 14.80 -6.27 10.10
CA ARG A 177 15.86 -5.26 9.96
C ARG A 177 15.42 -4.09 9.10
N ALA A 178 14.63 -4.36 8.07
CA ALA A 178 13.98 -3.29 7.33
C ALA A 178 13.02 -2.52 8.25
N PRO A 179 12.90 -1.19 8.06
CA PRO A 179 11.96 -0.36 8.81
C PRO A 179 10.53 -0.87 8.70
N ILE A 180 9.72 -0.54 9.69
CA ILE A 180 8.29 -0.89 9.73
C ILE A 180 7.48 0.39 9.71
N THR A 181 6.36 0.38 8.98
CA THR A 181 5.41 1.49 8.90
C THR A 181 3.95 0.99 8.93
N VAL A 182 3.02 1.94 8.96
CA VAL A 182 1.57 1.70 8.78
C VAL A 182 1.06 2.68 7.73
N GLY A 183 0.40 2.19 6.69
CA GLY A 183 -0.16 3.00 5.61
C GLY A 183 -1.32 3.87 6.11
N SER A 184 -1.05 5.11 6.49
CA SER A 184 -2.02 6.01 7.13
C SER A 184 -2.78 6.87 6.11
N HIS A 185 -4.09 7.01 6.33
CA HIS A 185 -4.95 7.91 5.56
C HIS A 185 -5.82 8.79 6.49
N LEU A 186 -6.84 9.45 5.96
CA LEU A 186 -7.73 10.35 6.72
C LEU A 186 -8.40 9.69 7.94
N GLY A 187 -8.65 8.37 7.89
CA GLY A 187 -9.22 7.60 8.99
C GLY A 187 -8.23 7.21 10.10
N CYS A 188 -6.94 7.42 9.86
CA CYS A 188 -5.88 7.15 10.82
C CYS A 188 -4.72 8.13 10.61
N HIS A 189 -4.79 9.29 11.24
CA HIS A 189 -3.71 10.26 11.18
C HIS A 189 -2.39 9.63 11.67
N VAL A 190 -1.29 9.96 11.00
CA VAL A 190 0.03 9.37 11.25
C VAL A 190 0.51 9.45 12.70
N SER A 191 0.05 10.44 13.46
CA SER A 191 0.36 10.57 14.89
C SER A 191 -0.20 9.43 15.76
N HIS A 192 -1.26 8.74 15.31
CA HIS A 192 -1.81 7.60 16.05
C HIS A 192 -0.92 6.35 15.97
N VAL A 193 -0.20 6.20 14.86
CA VAL A 193 0.64 5.03 14.57
C VAL A 193 2.14 5.32 14.72
N GLU A 194 2.50 6.57 14.97
CA GLU A 194 3.88 7.00 15.20
C GLU A 194 4.60 6.14 16.24
N PRO A 195 4.00 5.78 17.41
CA PRO A 195 4.71 5.04 18.45
C PRO A 195 5.16 3.63 18.04
N PHE A 196 4.53 3.05 17.03
CA PHE A 196 4.85 1.71 16.51
C PHE A 196 5.15 1.73 15.00
N SER A 197 5.84 2.77 14.56
CA SER A 197 6.36 2.92 13.20
C SER A 197 7.80 3.40 13.24
N ASP A 198 8.69 2.77 12.47
CA ASP A 198 10.07 3.25 12.30
C ASP A 198 10.13 4.39 11.27
N TRP A 199 9.34 4.30 10.21
CA TRP A 199 9.07 5.33 9.22
C TRP A 199 7.59 5.71 9.28
N LEU A 200 7.28 6.96 8.95
CA LEU A 200 5.91 7.41 8.83
C LEU A 200 5.43 7.31 7.38
N SER A 201 4.24 6.81 7.19
CA SER A 201 3.63 6.59 5.89
C SER A 201 2.29 7.28 5.79
N ILE A 202 2.06 7.95 4.67
CA ILE A 202 0.84 8.72 4.40
C ILE A 202 0.24 8.36 3.04
N HIS A 203 -1.08 8.54 2.91
CA HIS A 203 -1.84 8.41 1.67
C HIS A 203 -2.47 9.76 1.29
N PRO A 204 -1.67 10.73 0.80
CA PRO A 204 -2.18 12.02 0.43
C PRO A 204 -2.86 11.97 -0.95
N TYR A 205 -4.18 12.11 -0.97
CA TYR A 205 -4.97 12.17 -2.18
C TYR A 205 -5.63 13.54 -2.39
N LEU A 206 -5.42 14.11 -3.57
CA LEU A 206 -6.21 15.26 -4.06
C LEU A 206 -7.37 14.71 -4.89
N MET A 207 -8.54 14.52 -4.26
CA MET A 207 -9.71 13.90 -4.91
C MET A 207 -10.38 14.84 -5.92
N GLU A 208 -10.46 16.13 -5.60
CA GLU A 208 -11.02 17.16 -6.45
C GLU A 208 -10.00 18.28 -6.63
N ASP A 209 -9.65 18.59 -7.87
CA ASP A 209 -8.63 19.57 -8.20
C ASP A 209 -9.22 20.98 -8.28
N THR A 210 -9.36 21.63 -7.13
CA THR A 210 -9.74 23.04 -6.99
C THR A 210 -8.63 23.82 -6.28
N PRO A 211 -8.56 25.17 -6.45
CA PRO A 211 -7.58 25.99 -5.73
C PRO A 211 -7.64 25.79 -4.21
N GLU A 212 -8.83 25.66 -3.64
CA GLU A 212 -9.04 25.45 -2.21
C GLU A 212 -8.52 24.09 -1.76
N ASN A 213 -8.80 23.04 -2.54
CA ASN A 213 -8.34 21.68 -2.22
C ASN A 213 -6.83 21.53 -2.41
N ARG A 214 -6.24 22.21 -3.41
CA ARG A 214 -4.78 22.30 -3.54
C ARG A 214 -4.14 22.97 -2.32
N ALA A 215 -4.68 24.07 -1.84
CA ALA A 215 -4.18 24.74 -0.62
C ALA A 215 -4.30 23.83 0.61
N ARG A 216 -5.43 23.11 0.77
CA ARG A 216 -5.63 22.15 1.87
C ARG A 216 -4.66 20.97 1.77
N PHE A 217 -4.42 20.47 0.57
CA PHE A 217 -3.45 19.39 0.32
C PHE A 217 -2.03 19.79 0.73
N SER A 218 -1.59 20.99 0.33
CA SER A 218 -0.27 21.52 0.72
C SER A 218 -0.17 21.69 2.25
N ALA A 219 -1.19 22.26 2.90
CA ALA A 219 -1.24 22.42 4.36
C ALA A 219 -1.21 21.07 5.10
N MET A 220 -1.93 20.06 4.58
CA MET A 220 -1.90 18.70 5.13
C MET A 220 -0.51 18.07 5.04
N LEU A 221 0.20 18.25 3.92
CA LEU A 221 1.57 17.76 3.80
C LEU A 221 2.51 18.47 4.78
N ASP A 222 2.35 19.77 4.99
CA ASP A 222 3.15 20.54 5.96
C ASP A 222 2.92 20.02 7.40
N ASP A 223 1.68 19.67 7.77
CA ASP A 223 1.37 19.05 9.06
C ASP A 223 2.06 17.69 9.22
N TYR A 224 1.99 16.82 8.21
CA TYR A 224 2.68 15.53 8.24
C TYR A 224 4.21 15.67 8.34
N VAL A 225 4.79 16.64 7.63
CA VAL A 225 6.23 16.94 7.73
C VAL A 225 6.59 17.39 9.16
N GLU A 226 5.74 18.21 9.78
CA GLU A 226 5.98 18.66 11.15
C GLU A 226 5.87 17.52 12.17
N VAL A 227 4.91 16.59 12.00
CA VAL A 227 4.81 15.38 12.83
C VAL A 227 6.08 14.53 12.68
N ALA A 228 6.51 14.28 11.44
CA ALA A 228 7.71 13.50 11.15
C ALA A 228 8.97 14.14 11.74
N ARG A 229 9.11 15.46 11.61
CA ARG A 229 10.22 16.23 12.17
C ARG A 229 10.27 16.15 13.70
N LYS A 230 9.11 16.27 14.37
CA LYS A 230 9.02 16.15 15.84
C LYS A 230 9.36 14.74 16.32
N ALA A 231 8.94 13.73 15.58
CA ALA A 231 9.23 12.33 15.89
C ALA A 231 10.68 11.93 15.54
N GLY A 232 11.39 12.72 14.74
CA GLY A 232 12.71 12.36 14.21
C GLY A 232 12.65 11.15 13.26
N LYS A 233 11.53 10.94 12.58
CA LYS A 233 11.29 9.79 11.70
C LYS A 233 11.13 10.22 10.24
N PRO A 234 11.65 9.42 9.29
CA PRO A 234 11.42 9.68 7.87
C PRO A 234 9.94 9.57 7.49
N LEU A 235 9.53 10.32 6.44
CA LEU A 235 8.19 10.35 5.89
C LEU A 235 8.19 9.85 4.44
N LEU A 236 7.20 9.02 4.08
CA LEU A 236 7.01 8.47 2.74
C LEU A 236 5.52 8.54 2.38
N ALA A 237 5.18 8.94 1.16
CA ALA A 237 3.84 8.81 0.62
C ALA A 237 3.69 7.42 -0.02
N THR A 238 3.04 6.47 0.68
CA THR A 238 2.91 5.09 0.21
C THR A 238 1.71 4.87 -0.70
N GLU A 239 0.80 5.83 -0.76
CA GLU A 239 -0.20 5.96 -1.82
C GLU A 239 -0.39 7.44 -2.16
N THR A 240 -0.61 7.75 -3.43
CA THR A 240 -0.89 9.12 -3.89
C THR A 240 -1.39 9.11 -5.33
N CYS A 241 -1.70 10.27 -5.88
CA CYS A 241 -2.19 10.47 -7.24
C CYS A 241 -3.60 9.89 -7.43
N TRP A 242 -4.64 10.62 -6.99
CA TRP A 242 -6.03 10.20 -7.16
C TRP A 242 -6.41 10.02 -8.63
N GLY A 243 -7.31 9.06 -8.89
CA GLY A 243 -7.78 8.70 -10.22
C GLY A 243 -8.70 9.75 -10.86
N SER A 244 -8.79 9.69 -12.18
CA SER A 244 -9.78 10.42 -12.97
C SER A 244 -10.17 9.61 -14.21
N LEU A 245 -11.42 9.77 -14.65
CA LEU A 245 -11.87 9.23 -15.95
C LEU A 245 -11.36 10.07 -17.12
N SER A 246 -10.95 11.33 -16.89
CA SER A 246 -10.26 12.19 -17.85
C SER A 246 -8.74 12.07 -17.72
N ASP A 247 -8.06 11.70 -18.79
CA ASP A 247 -6.60 11.61 -18.79
C ASP A 247 -5.93 12.97 -18.52
N GLU A 248 -6.46 14.05 -19.08
CA GLU A 248 -5.97 15.40 -18.85
C GLU A 248 -6.05 15.79 -17.37
N ALA A 249 -7.20 15.58 -16.73
CA ALA A 249 -7.39 15.86 -15.32
C ALA A 249 -6.50 14.98 -14.44
N ARG A 250 -6.32 13.70 -14.83
CA ARG A 250 -5.43 12.77 -14.13
C ARG A 250 -3.97 13.22 -14.21
N VAL A 251 -3.50 13.63 -15.38
CA VAL A 251 -2.13 14.13 -15.58
C VAL A 251 -1.89 15.42 -14.78
N ALA A 252 -2.87 16.33 -14.74
CA ALA A 252 -2.78 17.54 -13.91
C ALA A 252 -2.66 17.20 -12.42
N ASN A 253 -3.46 16.22 -11.94
CA ASN A 253 -3.39 15.73 -10.56
C ASN A 253 -2.03 15.10 -10.24
N ILE A 254 -1.50 14.24 -11.12
CA ILE A 254 -0.18 13.61 -10.95
C ILE A 254 0.90 14.68 -10.83
N ARG A 255 0.95 15.63 -11.76
CA ARG A 255 1.96 16.69 -11.76
C ARG A 255 1.91 17.55 -10.50
N PHE A 256 0.71 17.97 -10.09
CA PHE A 256 0.54 18.74 -8.85
C PHE A 256 1.01 17.93 -7.64
N THR A 257 0.47 16.73 -7.46
CA THR A 257 0.71 15.90 -6.28
C THR A 257 2.20 15.54 -6.14
N LEU A 258 2.83 15.05 -7.22
CA LEU A 258 4.24 14.69 -7.19
C LEU A 258 5.15 15.92 -7.03
N GLY A 259 4.76 17.07 -7.59
CA GLY A 259 5.45 18.34 -7.37
C GLY A 259 5.46 18.76 -5.91
N GLU A 260 4.32 18.68 -5.23
CA GLU A 260 4.19 19.00 -3.80
C GLU A 260 5.00 18.06 -2.90
N LEU A 261 5.03 16.76 -3.22
CA LEU A 261 5.84 15.77 -2.51
C LEU A 261 7.36 16.02 -2.73
N LYS A 262 7.75 16.26 -3.97
CA LYS A 262 9.16 16.54 -4.34
C LYS A 262 9.71 17.79 -3.64
N THR A 263 8.90 18.86 -3.56
CA THR A 263 9.29 20.11 -2.88
C THR A 263 9.56 19.92 -1.40
N ARG A 264 8.90 18.94 -0.76
CA ARG A 264 9.08 18.59 0.65
C ARG A 264 10.05 17.45 0.89
N ASN A 265 10.75 17.00 -0.16
CA ASN A 265 11.68 15.87 -0.09
C ASN A 265 11.02 14.58 0.42
N ILE A 266 9.75 14.35 0.06
CA ILE A 266 9.00 13.13 0.37
C ILE A 266 9.05 12.22 -0.85
N GLY A 267 9.51 10.97 -0.69
CA GLY A 267 9.40 9.94 -1.73
C GLY A 267 7.98 9.40 -1.84
N TRP A 268 7.66 8.65 -2.89
CA TRP A 268 6.31 8.21 -3.16
C TRP A 268 6.20 6.86 -3.85
N LEU A 269 5.02 6.25 -3.66
CA LEU A 269 4.52 5.11 -4.39
C LEU A 269 3.14 5.50 -4.95
N ALA A 270 3.08 5.84 -6.23
CA ALA A 270 1.84 6.27 -6.87
C ALA A 270 0.84 5.11 -6.97
N TYR A 271 -0.43 5.39 -6.84
CA TYR A 271 -1.51 4.44 -6.99
C TYR A 271 -2.16 4.60 -8.37
N LEU A 272 -2.10 3.59 -9.30
CA LEU A 272 -1.31 2.37 -9.23
C LEU A 272 -0.73 2.05 -10.62
N LEU A 273 0.31 1.21 -10.66
CA LEU A 273 1.08 0.94 -11.87
C LEU A 273 0.24 0.43 -13.04
N HIS A 274 -0.56 -0.60 -12.81
CA HIS A 274 -1.23 -1.36 -13.86
C HIS A 274 -2.69 -1.57 -13.53
N HIS A 275 -3.56 -1.63 -14.55
CA HIS A 275 -4.93 -2.09 -14.41
C HIS A 275 -5.01 -3.35 -13.53
N SER A 276 -6.01 -3.38 -12.67
CA SER A 276 -6.33 -4.52 -11.83
C SER A 276 -7.81 -4.46 -11.43
N LEU A 277 -8.47 -5.59 -11.40
CA LEU A 277 -9.88 -5.66 -10.99
C LEU A 277 -10.10 -5.16 -9.55
N VAL A 278 -9.10 -5.29 -8.69
CA VAL A 278 -9.13 -4.74 -7.32
C VAL A 278 -9.12 -3.21 -7.36
N ALA A 279 -8.20 -2.64 -8.12
CA ALA A 279 -7.93 -1.21 -8.14
C ALA A 279 -8.90 -0.43 -9.03
N ASP A 280 -9.43 -1.07 -10.06
CA ASP A 280 -10.39 -0.46 -10.99
C ASP A 280 -11.83 -0.46 -10.47
N ALA A 281 -12.05 -0.88 -9.25
CA ALA A 281 -13.37 -0.80 -8.63
C ALA A 281 -13.96 0.62 -8.61
N HIS A 282 -13.13 1.66 -8.77
CA HIS A 282 -13.58 3.04 -8.96
C HIS A 282 -14.01 3.38 -10.40
N ARG A 283 -13.86 2.46 -11.34
CA ARG A 283 -14.34 2.63 -12.71
C ARG A 283 -15.77 2.12 -12.83
N PRO A 284 -16.71 2.92 -13.36
CA PRO A 284 -18.13 2.54 -13.47
C PRO A 284 -18.38 1.22 -14.22
N GLU A 285 -17.53 0.89 -15.19
CA GLU A 285 -17.62 -0.35 -15.97
C GLU A 285 -17.21 -1.62 -15.20
N PHE A 286 -16.50 -1.48 -14.07
CA PHE A 286 -16.02 -2.61 -13.26
C PHE A 286 -16.71 -2.75 -11.90
N GLY A 287 -17.46 -1.73 -11.47
CA GLY A 287 -18.16 -1.83 -10.20
C GLY A 287 -18.80 -0.53 -9.71
N PRO A 288 -19.78 -0.63 -8.83
CA PRO A 288 -20.50 0.50 -8.29
C PRO A 288 -19.76 1.10 -7.08
N VAL A 289 -18.59 1.62 -7.26
CA VAL A 289 -17.78 2.17 -6.15
C VAL A 289 -17.85 3.68 -6.12
N GLY A 290 -17.93 4.24 -4.96
CA GLY A 290 -17.94 5.64 -4.55
C GLY A 290 -17.54 6.70 -5.58
N TYR A 291 -16.38 7.32 -5.42
CA TYR A 291 -15.91 8.35 -6.35
C TYR A 291 -15.39 7.72 -7.65
N PRO A 292 -16.04 7.97 -8.82
CA PRO A 292 -15.57 7.43 -10.08
C PRO A 292 -14.16 7.90 -10.41
N GLY A 293 -13.29 6.96 -10.81
CA GLY A 293 -11.92 7.28 -11.20
C GLY A 293 -11.22 6.09 -11.85
N ASN A 294 -10.33 6.36 -12.78
CA ASN A 294 -9.37 5.38 -13.26
C ASN A 294 -8.02 5.66 -12.59
N LEU A 295 -7.60 4.75 -11.73
CA LEU A 295 -6.39 4.89 -10.91
C LEU A 295 -5.15 4.35 -11.62
N ALA A 296 -5.31 3.48 -12.61
CA ALA A 296 -4.22 2.85 -13.32
C ALA A 296 -3.42 3.84 -14.19
N PHE A 297 -2.11 3.64 -14.27
CA PHE A 297 -1.23 4.30 -15.25
C PHE A 297 -1.16 3.52 -16.56
N ILE A 298 -1.26 2.19 -16.48
CA ILE A 298 -1.22 1.26 -17.62
C ILE A 298 -2.56 0.55 -17.70
N GLU A 299 -3.19 0.60 -18.88
CA GLU A 299 -4.50 0.00 -19.15
C GLU A 299 -4.45 -1.54 -19.26
N ALA A 300 -5.63 -2.15 -19.30
CA ALA A 300 -5.78 -3.61 -19.37
C ALA A 300 -5.14 -4.23 -20.63
N ASP A 301 -5.13 -3.51 -21.76
CA ASP A 301 -4.46 -3.95 -22.99
C ASP A 301 -2.94 -3.76 -22.95
N GLY A 302 -2.44 -3.15 -21.89
CA GLY A 302 -1.04 -2.87 -21.65
C GLY A 302 -0.52 -1.58 -22.26
N SER A 303 -1.37 -0.74 -22.81
CA SER A 303 -0.99 0.60 -23.25
C SER A 303 -0.80 1.54 -22.07
N LEU A 304 0.15 2.46 -22.20
CA LEU A 304 0.26 3.58 -21.26
C LEU A 304 -0.91 4.55 -21.53
N ARG A 305 -1.58 4.99 -20.47
CA ARG A 305 -2.58 6.05 -20.60
C ARG A 305 -1.95 7.34 -21.14
N PRO A 306 -2.67 8.09 -22.02
CA PRO A 306 -2.16 9.30 -22.61
C PRO A 306 -1.64 10.31 -21.56
N GLY A 307 -0.42 10.80 -21.74
CA GLY A 307 0.21 11.80 -20.85
C GLY A 307 0.75 11.27 -19.53
N HIS A 308 0.51 9.98 -19.18
CA HIS A 308 0.94 9.42 -17.89
C HIS A 308 2.46 9.21 -17.80
N GLU A 309 3.20 9.32 -18.93
CA GLU A 309 4.66 9.44 -18.94
C GLU A 309 5.18 10.64 -18.14
N CYS A 310 4.30 11.59 -17.77
CA CYS A 310 4.62 12.72 -16.90
C CYS A 310 5.20 12.30 -15.53
N PHE A 311 4.95 11.06 -15.08
CA PHE A 311 5.61 10.50 -13.90
C PHE A 311 7.14 10.56 -13.99
N ASN A 312 7.70 10.42 -15.20
CA ASN A 312 9.14 10.45 -15.44
C ASN A 312 9.78 11.85 -15.30
N GLU A 313 8.97 12.91 -15.09
CA GLU A 313 9.45 14.28 -14.85
C GLU A 313 9.96 14.46 -13.38
N PHE A 314 9.72 13.51 -12.52
CA PHE A 314 9.92 13.62 -11.07
C PHE A 314 10.95 12.62 -10.54
#